data_3db61cbe74a77a966397cebc308a7072
#
_entry.id   3db61cbe74a77a966397cebc308a7072
#
_cell.length_a   1.000
_cell.length_b   1.000
_cell.length_c   1.000
_cell.angle_alpha   90.00
_cell.angle_beta   90.00
_cell.angle_gamma   90.00
#
_symmetry.space_group_name_H-M   'P 1'
#
loop_
_entity.id
_entity.type
_entity.pdbx_description
1 polymer ?
#
loop_
_entity_poly.entity_id
_entity_poly.type
_entity_poly.pdbx_seq_one_letter_code
_entity_poly.pdbx_strand_id
1 'polypeptide(L)'
;MTAGLRAFGGAALAYVALVAFAPAAPGASTEPAARDWKTIRQVIGDQRAALRKDDGARAFGFASRGLRAQFESAENFMRMVHAGYQPLIDARRVEFLDGAVIDGHVIQPLRLVLADDTVLVALYTMLREDDGRWRIAGCMIAPSTVRST
;
A
#
# COMPACT_ATOMS: atom_id res chain seq x y z
N MET A 1 30.64 -37.25 -26.37
CA MET A 1 31.19 -36.03 -25.73
C MET A 1 30.02 -35.14 -25.45
N THR A 2 29.52 -35.17 -24.23
CA THR A 2 28.31 -34.47 -23.81
C THR A 2 28.72 -33.29 -22.97
N ALA A 3 28.53 -32.08 -23.49
CA ALA A 3 28.67 -30.85 -22.72
C ALA A 3 27.37 -30.59 -21.92
N GLY A 4 27.48 -30.72 -20.63
CA GLY A 4 26.35 -30.43 -19.72
C GLY A 4 26.09 -28.93 -19.62
N LEU A 5 24.93 -28.52 -20.08
CA LEU A 5 24.42 -27.16 -19.89
C LEU A 5 23.79 -27.08 -18.51
N ARG A 6 24.50 -26.45 -17.58
CA ARG A 6 23.92 -26.11 -16.27
C ARG A 6 22.99 -24.91 -16.43
N ALA A 7 21.71 -25.16 -16.30
CA ALA A 7 20.70 -24.11 -16.20
C ALA A 7 20.83 -23.41 -14.85
N PHE A 8 21.24 -22.15 -14.86
CA PHE A 8 21.11 -21.27 -13.73
C PHE A 8 19.63 -20.87 -13.60
N GLY A 9 18.96 -21.46 -12.62
CA GLY A 9 17.64 -21.05 -12.22
C GLY A 9 17.70 -19.71 -11.55
N GLY A 10 17.47 -18.65 -12.30
CA GLY A 10 17.19 -17.33 -11.77
C GLY A 10 15.80 -17.35 -11.16
N ALA A 11 15.70 -17.25 -9.84
CA ALA A 11 14.44 -16.98 -9.16
C ALA A 11 13.99 -15.57 -9.56
N ALA A 12 13.10 -15.48 -10.53
CA ALA A 12 12.40 -14.26 -10.85
C ALA A 12 11.42 -13.98 -9.70
N LEU A 13 11.78 -13.03 -8.83
CA LEU A 13 10.84 -12.43 -7.89
C LEU A 13 9.78 -11.73 -8.74
N ALA A 14 8.66 -12.41 -8.94
CA ALA A 14 7.48 -11.80 -9.54
C ALA A 14 6.91 -10.78 -8.57
N TYR A 15 7.23 -9.51 -8.79
CA TYR A 15 6.52 -8.41 -8.18
C TYR A 15 5.11 -8.37 -8.79
N VAL A 16 4.14 -8.90 -8.08
CA VAL A 16 2.74 -8.70 -8.44
C VAL A 16 2.37 -7.29 -8.01
N ALA A 17 2.64 -6.32 -8.88
CA ALA A 17 2.09 -4.98 -8.75
C ALA A 17 0.61 -5.07 -9.16
N LEU A 18 -0.27 -5.25 -8.19
CA LEU A 18 -1.71 -5.18 -8.42
C LEU A 18 -2.13 -3.71 -8.46
N VAL A 19 -1.86 -3.05 -9.58
CA VAL A 19 -2.40 -1.72 -9.85
C VAL A 19 -3.77 -1.92 -10.49
N ALA A 20 -4.83 -1.86 -9.69
CA ALA A 20 -6.17 -1.71 -10.21
C ALA A 20 -6.33 -0.26 -10.70
N PHE A 21 -6.02 0.01 -11.96
CA PHE A 21 -6.38 1.25 -12.62
C PHE A 21 -7.89 1.24 -12.87
N ALA A 22 -8.67 1.83 -11.95
CA ALA A 22 -9.99 2.30 -12.32
C ALA A 22 -9.80 3.60 -13.12
N PRO A 23 -10.47 3.78 -14.30
CA PRO A 23 -10.39 5.04 -15.02
C PRO A 23 -10.90 6.16 -14.12
N ALA A 24 -10.06 7.17 -13.89
CA ALA A 24 -10.48 8.36 -13.19
C ALA A 24 -11.59 9.04 -13.99
N ALA A 25 -12.77 9.22 -13.37
CA ALA A 25 -13.79 10.09 -13.93
C ALA A 25 -13.20 11.50 -14.09
N PRO A 26 -13.50 12.23 -15.20
CA PRO A 26 -13.01 13.58 -15.40
C PRO A 26 -13.75 14.54 -14.46
N GLY A 27 -13.25 14.64 -13.25
CA GLY A 27 -13.65 15.61 -12.25
C GLY A 27 -12.38 16.05 -11.57
N ALA A 28 -12.06 17.36 -11.66
CA ALA A 28 -10.85 17.95 -11.13
C ALA A 28 -10.42 17.31 -9.83
N SER A 29 -9.29 16.59 -9.83
CA SER A 29 -8.63 16.12 -8.62
C SER A 29 -8.11 17.36 -7.91
N THR A 30 -8.96 17.95 -7.10
CA THR A 30 -8.58 19.06 -6.25
C THR A 30 -7.55 18.53 -5.28
N GLU A 31 -6.38 19.14 -5.24
CA GLU A 31 -5.35 18.79 -4.27
C GLU A 31 -5.94 18.75 -2.86
N PRO A 32 -5.66 17.70 -2.07
CA PRO A 32 -6.18 17.61 -0.71
C PRO A 32 -5.76 18.82 0.13
N ALA A 33 -6.69 19.40 0.86
CA ALA A 33 -6.39 20.44 1.82
C ALA A 33 -5.60 19.87 3.01
N ALA A 34 -4.96 20.74 3.80
CA ALA A 34 -4.16 20.29 4.96
C ALA A 34 -4.94 19.36 5.91
N ARG A 35 -6.24 19.65 6.12
CA ARG A 35 -7.12 18.77 6.92
C ARG A 35 -7.32 17.39 6.30
N ASP A 36 -7.34 17.30 4.96
CA ASP A 36 -7.51 16.03 4.24
C ASP A 36 -6.27 15.16 4.41
N TRP A 37 -5.08 15.74 4.31
CA TRP A 37 -3.82 15.03 4.57
C TRP A 37 -3.75 14.46 5.97
N LYS A 38 -4.23 15.21 6.97
CA LYS A 38 -4.33 14.70 8.34
C LYS A 38 -5.27 13.49 8.42
N THR A 39 -6.44 13.57 7.77
CA THR A 39 -7.42 12.46 7.73
C THR A 39 -6.86 11.25 6.99
N ILE A 40 -6.19 11.45 5.84
CA ILE A 40 -5.53 10.39 5.07
C ILE A 40 -4.54 9.62 5.95
N ARG A 41 -3.65 10.34 6.65
CA ARG A 41 -2.67 9.72 7.54
C ARG A 41 -3.33 8.94 8.67
N GLN A 42 -4.44 9.45 9.20
CA GLN A 42 -5.20 8.74 10.23
C GLN A 42 -5.81 7.45 9.69
N VAL A 43 -6.44 7.47 8.52
CA VAL A 43 -7.00 6.28 7.87
C VAL A 43 -5.94 5.20 7.68
N ILE A 44 -4.77 5.57 7.18
CA ILE A 44 -3.64 4.64 6.99
C ILE A 44 -3.14 4.09 8.34
N GLY A 45 -2.99 4.96 9.33
CA GLY A 45 -2.56 4.57 10.67
C GLY A 45 -3.53 3.60 11.34
N ASP A 46 -4.82 3.87 11.23
CA ASP A 46 -5.87 3.01 11.79
C ASP A 46 -5.95 1.66 11.08
N GLN A 47 -5.81 1.63 9.75
CA GLN A 47 -5.72 0.36 9.01
C GLN A 47 -4.51 -0.44 9.47
N ARG A 48 -3.32 0.20 9.56
CA ARG A 48 -2.12 -0.49 10.01
C ARG A 48 -2.27 -1.03 11.45
N ALA A 49 -2.91 -0.27 12.34
CA ALA A 49 -3.20 -0.74 13.69
C ALA A 49 -4.10 -1.98 13.69
N ALA A 50 -5.10 -2.03 12.80
CA ALA A 50 -5.96 -3.20 12.62
C ALA A 50 -5.18 -4.40 12.04
N LEU A 51 -4.32 -4.19 11.05
CA LEU A 51 -3.45 -5.23 10.48
C LEU A 51 -2.55 -5.86 11.54
N ARG A 52 -1.95 -5.05 12.42
CA ARG A 52 -1.09 -5.54 13.51
C ARG A 52 -1.82 -6.34 14.58
N LYS A 53 -3.12 -6.16 14.67
CA LYS A 53 -4.01 -6.94 15.58
C LYS A 53 -4.66 -8.13 14.87
N ASP A 54 -4.32 -8.36 13.60
CA ASP A 54 -4.98 -9.35 12.75
C ASP A 54 -6.49 -9.16 12.65
N ASP A 55 -6.95 -7.91 12.82
CA ASP A 55 -8.36 -7.52 12.68
C ASP A 55 -8.68 -7.24 11.21
N GLY A 56 -8.86 -8.31 10.44
CA GLY A 56 -9.09 -8.25 9.01
C GLY A 56 -10.35 -7.50 8.64
N ALA A 57 -11.44 -7.67 9.40
CA ALA A 57 -12.69 -6.98 9.13
C ALA A 57 -12.53 -5.47 9.24
N ARG A 58 -11.87 -4.99 10.28
CA ARG A 58 -11.59 -3.58 10.49
C ARG A 58 -10.60 -3.03 9.44
N ALA A 59 -9.51 -3.75 9.18
CA ALA A 59 -8.52 -3.35 8.17
C ALA A 59 -9.15 -3.23 6.79
N PHE A 60 -9.98 -4.18 6.40
CA PHE A 60 -10.70 -4.19 5.13
C PHE A 60 -11.73 -3.06 5.01
N GLY A 61 -12.30 -2.62 6.14
CA GLY A 61 -13.23 -1.49 6.20
C GLY A 61 -12.62 -0.15 5.75
N PHE A 62 -11.30 0.01 5.81
CA PHE A 62 -10.61 1.21 5.31
C PHE A 62 -10.31 1.18 3.81
N ALA A 63 -10.52 0.04 3.16
CA ALA A 63 -10.37 -0.09 1.72
C ALA A 63 -11.51 0.59 0.96
N SER A 64 -11.21 1.12 -0.22
CA SER A 64 -12.20 1.69 -1.12
C SER A 64 -13.22 0.63 -1.57
N ARG A 65 -14.37 1.09 -2.05
CA ARG A 65 -15.40 0.20 -2.61
C ARG A 65 -14.84 -0.68 -3.73
N GLY A 66 -14.02 -0.10 -4.63
CA GLY A 66 -13.38 -0.84 -5.71
C GLY A 66 -12.42 -1.91 -5.21
N LEU A 67 -11.58 -1.57 -4.22
CA LEU A 67 -10.65 -2.53 -3.63
C LEU A 67 -11.38 -3.65 -2.89
N ARG A 68 -12.44 -3.33 -2.16
CA ARG A 68 -13.28 -4.34 -1.48
C ARG A 68 -13.99 -5.26 -2.47
N ALA A 69 -14.48 -4.73 -3.59
CA ALA A 69 -15.08 -5.55 -4.64
C ALA A 69 -14.06 -6.52 -5.27
N GLN A 70 -12.81 -6.09 -5.41
CA GLN A 70 -11.74 -6.92 -5.98
C GLN A 70 -11.37 -8.10 -5.08
N PHE A 71 -11.30 -7.91 -3.77
CA PHE A 71 -10.96 -8.97 -2.82
C PHE A 71 -12.16 -9.77 -2.35
N GLU A 72 -13.37 -9.22 -2.50
CA GLU A 72 -14.65 -9.84 -2.14
C GLU A 72 -14.85 -10.05 -0.63
N SER A 73 -13.80 -10.35 0.13
CA SER A 73 -13.88 -10.59 1.57
C SER A 73 -12.66 -10.07 2.33
N ALA A 74 -12.85 -9.82 3.63
CA ALA A 74 -11.75 -9.49 4.54
C ALA A 74 -10.74 -10.63 4.64
N GLU A 75 -11.17 -11.87 4.55
CA GLU A 75 -10.29 -13.05 4.58
C GLU A 75 -9.35 -13.08 3.37
N ASN A 76 -9.87 -12.89 2.16
CA ASN A 76 -9.05 -12.81 0.94
C ASN A 76 -8.09 -11.64 0.99
N PHE A 77 -8.55 -10.50 1.49
CA PHE A 77 -7.71 -9.32 1.70
C PHE A 77 -6.54 -9.62 2.65
N MET A 78 -6.80 -10.22 3.81
CA MET A 78 -5.76 -10.56 4.79
C MET A 78 -4.78 -11.60 4.26
N ARG A 79 -5.26 -12.58 3.47
CA ARG A 79 -4.38 -13.55 2.81
C ARG A 79 -3.38 -12.86 1.88
N MET A 80 -3.83 -11.87 1.12
CA MET A 80 -2.96 -11.05 0.26
C MET A 80 -1.97 -10.23 1.10
N VAL A 81 -2.43 -9.63 2.20
CA VAL A 81 -1.56 -8.83 3.09
C VAL A 81 -0.44 -9.71 3.66
N HIS A 82 -0.76 -10.88 4.19
CA HIS A 82 0.24 -11.82 4.72
C HIS A 82 1.20 -12.35 3.65
N ALA A 83 0.73 -12.51 2.41
CA ALA A 83 1.57 -12.99 1.32
C ALA A 83 2.56 -11.96 0.76
N GLY A 84 2.19 -10.68 0.72
CA GLY A 84 2.98 -9.67 0.02
C GLY A 84 3.20 -8.34 0.75
N TYR A 85 2.54 -8.12 1.88
CA TYR A 85 2.56 -6.83 2.58
C TYR A 85 2.95 -6.94 4.06
N GLN A 86 3.60 -8.02 4.43
CA GLN A 86 4.06 -8.27 5.78
C GLN A 86 4.85 -7.10 6.40
N PRO A 87 5.67 -6.31 5.64
CA PRO A 87 6.33 -5.14 6.17
C PRO A 87 5.41 -4.09 6.79
N LEU A 88 4.15 -3.98 6.35
CA LEU A 88 3.17 -3.08 6.97
C LEU A 88 2.82 -3.51 8.40
N ILE A 89 2.88 -4.80 8.69
CA ILE A 89 2.64 -5.39 10.01
C ILE A 89 3.90 -5.28 10.86
N ASP A 90 5.04 -5.68 10.32
CA ASP A 90 6.29 -5.92 11.06
C ASP A 90 7.14 -4.66 11.29
N ALA A 91 6.93 -3.58 10.53
CA ALA A 91 7.73 -2.38 10.69
C ALA A 91 7.70 -1.88 12.14
N ARG A 92 8.89 -1.81 12.75
CA ARG A 92 9.06 -1.33 14.13
C ARG A 92 8.84 0.18 14.25
N ARG A 93 9.11 0.91 13.15
CA ARG A 93 8.90 2.36 13.07
C ARG A 93 8.33 2.70 11.70
N VAL A 94 7.41 3.64 11.70
CA VAL A 94 6.83 4.21 10.49
C VAL A 94 6.89 5.73 10.55
N GLU A 95 7.02 6.35 9.38
CA GLU A 95 7.07 7.79 9.24
C GLU A 95 6.28 8.19 7.99
N PHE A 96 5.30 9.06 8.17
CA PHE A 96 4.59 9.66 7.03
C PHE A 96 5.49 10.68 6.35
N LEU A 97 5.71 10.50 5.06
CA LEU A 97 6.40 11.46 4.22
C LEU A 97 5.39 12.44 3.60
N ASP A 98 5.87 13.44 2.88
CA ASP A 98 5.00 14.40 2.22
C ASP A 98 4.16 13.70 1.14
N GLY A 99 2.85 13.90 1.21
CA GLY A 99 1.92 13.41 0.21
C GLY A 99 1.94 14.29 -1.05
N ALA A 100 1.51 13.73 -2.16
CA ALA A 100 1.43 14.45 -3.43
C ALA A 100 0.27 13.95 -4.29
N VAL A 101 -0.12 14.75 -5.27
CA VAL A 101 -1.01 14.33 -6.35
C VAL A 101 -0.15 14.05 -7.57
N ILE A 102 -0.14 12.81 -8.04
CA ILE A 102 0.65 12.35 -9.18
C ILE A 102 -0.32 11.76 -10.20
N ASP A 103 -0.34 12.30 -11.39
CA ASP A 103 -1.25 11.89 -12.48
C ASP A 103 -2.72 11.78 -12.03
N GLY A 104 -3.16 12.75 -11.21
CA GLY A 104 -4.53 12.78 -10.67
C GLY A 104 -4.79 11.83 -9.50
N HIS A 105 -3.79 11.08 -9.06
CA HIS A 105 -3.90 10.18 -7.91
C HIS A 105 -3.29 10.81 -6.65
N VAL A 106 -4.04 10.73 -5.56
CA VAL A 106 -3.56 11.17 -4.24
C VAL A 106 -2.68 10.07 -3.66
N ILE A 107 -1.40 10.36 -3.49
CA ILE A 107 -0.40 9.40 -2.99
C ILE A 107 0.12 9.88 -1.64
N GLN A 108 0.05 8.99 -0.65
CA GLN A 108 0.64 9.21 0.67
C GLN A 108 1.75 8.19 0.90
N PRO A 109 3.02 8.61 0.85
CA PRO A 109 4.13 7.72 1.16
C PRO A 109 4.26 7.50 2.67
N LEU A 110 4.64 6.27 3.03
CA LEU A 110 4.95 5.85 4.39
C LEU A 110 6.30 5.14 4.41
N ARG A 111 7.27 5.70 5.10
CA ARG A 111 8.55 5.03 5.34
C ARG A 111 8.37 3.95 6.41
N LEU A 112 8.86 2.76 6.11
CA LEU A 112 8.84 1.60 6.99
C LEU A 112 10.27 1.24 7.38
N VAL A 113 10.55 1.10 8.67
CA VAL A 113 11.84 0.61 9.17
C VAL A 113 11.61 -0.73 9.85
N LEU A 114 12.20 -1.79 9.32
CA LEU A 114 12.10 -3.15 9.83
C LEU A 114 13.06 -3.38 11.00
N ALA A 115 12.94 -4.53 11.66
CA ALA A 115 13.76 -4.88 12.83
C ALA A 115 15.26 -5.00 12.50
N ASP A 116 15.60 -5.36 11.27
CA ASP A 116 16.98 -5.48 10.74
C ASP A 116 17.51 -4.18 10.12
N ASP A 117 16.87 -3.04 10.41
CA ASP A 117 17.16 -1.71 9.84
C ASP A 117 16.91 -1.56 8.33
N THR A 118 16.33 -2.56 7.66
CA THR A 118 15.86 -2.41 6.28
C THR A 118 14.84 -1.30 6.20
N VAL A 119 15.00 -0.41 5.22
CA VAL A 119 14.09 0.71 4.97
C VAL A 119 13.32 0.47 3.67
N LEU A 120 12.01 0.48 3.78
CA LEU A 120 11.08 0.37 2.66
C LEU A 120 10.20 1.62 2.60
N VAL A 121 9.55 1.84 1.46
CA VAL A 121 8.52 2.86 1.31
C VAL A 121 7.24 2.20 0.81
N ALA A 122 6.16 2.39 1.56
CA ALA A 122 4.81 2.04 1.11
C ALA A 122 4.17 3.29 0.48
N LEU A 123 3.68 3.15 -0.74
CA LEU A 123 2.96 4.20 -1.46
C LEU A 123 1.47 3.86 -1.41
N TYR A 124 0.72 4.60 -0.60
CA TYR A 124 -0.73 4.45 -0.50
C TYR A 124 -1.41 5.34 -1.53
N THR A 125 -2.25 4.75 -2.36
CA THR A 125 -3.18 5.49 -3.22
C THR A 125 -4.47 5.71 -2.46
N MET A 126 -4.86 6.96 -2.34
CA MET A 126 -6.04 7.35 -1.58
C MET A 126 -7.15 7.86 -2.50
N LEU A 127 -8.38 7.56 -2.15
CA LEU A 127 -9.57 7.98 -2.87
C LEU A 127 -10.57 8.59 -1.87
N ARG A 128 -11.15 9.72 -2.26
CA ARG A 128 -12.32 10.26 -1.54
C ARG A 128 -13.58 9.71 -2.21
N GLU A 129 -14.34 8.92 -1.47
CA GLU A 129 -15.59 8.35 -1.98
C GLU A 129 -16.75 9.37 -1.94
N ASP A 130 -17.87 9.01 -2.58
CA ASP A 130 -19.06 9.88 -2.69
C ASP A 130 -19.63 10.28 -1.33
N ASP A 131 -19.43 9.47 -0.29
CA ASP A 131 -19.80 9.78 1.09
C ASP A 131 -18.85 10.78 1.78
N GLY A 132 -17.87 11.30 1.05
CA GLY A 132 -16.86 12.25 1.52
C GLY A 132 -15.73 11.65 2.34
N ARG A 133 -15.70 10.34 2.54
CA ARG A 133 -14.68 9.67 3.34
C ARG A 133 -13.47 9.27 2.50
N TRP A 134 -12.29 9.46 3.06
CA TRP A 134 -11.05 8.96 2.48
C TRP A 134 -10.92 7.45 2.69
N ARG A 135 -10.56 6.74 1.63
CA ARG A 135 -10.36 5.29 1.61
C ARG A 135 -9.07 4.94 0.90
N ILE A 136 -8.52 3.78 1.23
CA ILE A 136 -7.33 3.23 0.59
C ILE A 136 -7.76 2.51 -0.69
N ALA A 137 -7.29 3.02 -1.82
CA ALA A 137 -7.57 2.45 -3.14
C ALA A 137 -6.46 1.50 -3.62
N GLY A 138 -5.30 1.54 -2.99
CA GLY A 138 -4.18 0.66 -3.29
C GLY A 138 -2.98 0.95 -2.40
N CYS A 139 -2.03 0.02 -2.43
CA CYS A 139 -0.73 0.18 -1.77
C CYS A 139 0.33 -0.57 -2.57
N MET A 140 1.51 0.01 -2.65
CA MET A 140 2.68 -0.63 -3.23
C MET A 140 3.87 -0.45 -2.28
N ILE A 141 4.65 -1.50 -2.07
CA ILE A 141 5.88 -1.44 -1.26
C ILE A 141 7.08 -1.54 -2.18
N ALA A 142 8.01 -0.64 -2.02
CA ALA A 142 9.27 -0.61 -2.76
C ALA A 142 10.46 -0.41 -1.81
N PRO A 143 11.66 -0.88 -2.19
CA PRO A 143 12.88 -0.54 -1.48
C PRO A 143 13.07 0.98 -1.44
N SER A 144 13.53 1.51 -0.29
CA SER A 144 13.92 2.91 -0.22
C SER A 144 15.28 3.09 -0.93
N THR A 145 15.36 4.04 -1.86
CA THR A 145 16.63 4.43 -2.49
C THR A 145 17.48 5.32 -1.58
N VAL A 146 16.91 5.81 -0.49
CA VAL A 146 17.62 6.65 0.49
C VAL A 146 18.28 5.74 1.51
N ARG A 147 19.61 5.58 1.40
CA ARG A 147 20.41 5.00 2.49
C ARG A 147 20.37 5.97 3.67
N SER A 148 20.04 5.47 4.84
CA SER A 148 20.28 6.22 6.08
C SER A 148 21.78 6.43 6.21
N THR A 149 22.22 7.68 6.11
CA THR A 149 23.56 8.10 6.52
C THR A 149 23.58 8.25 8.04
#